data_93f0958a1b79861f74b67e4a96663c7d
#
_entry.id   93f0958a1b79861f74b67e4a96663c7d
#
_cell.length_a   1.000
_cell.length_b   1.000
_cell.length_c   1.000
_cell.angle_alpha   90.00
_cell.angle_beta   90.00
_cell.angle_gamma   90.00
#
_symmetry.space_group_name_H-M   'P 1'
#
loop_
_entity.id
_entity.type
_entity.pdbx_description
1 polymer ?
#
loop_
_entity_poly.entity_id
_entity_poly.type
_entity_poly.pdbx_seq_one_letter_code
_entity_poly.pdbx_strand_id
1 'polypeptide(L)'
;MVDADREGRYNALTTKQAHVLNPSRWLPLLGLLLIASPAQAESMDDLIKVLQDGDCRNCRLADADLVHADLRDADLRDARLQRANLGEAQLDGADLRGANLSFTSLRGASLRGANLEDSVLHGTDLRDADLSGARLSPNALEEAHWSGTTGLPAEAQSHAALHNAGVAAAEGDRWKQAEELFGLAIRNQPDSAESWVARGIAREQLGKRQLAI
;
A
#
# COMPACT_ATOMS: atom_id res chain seq x y z
N MET A 1 -3.45 -36.81 -42.84
CA MET A 1 -2.30 -37.59 -42.37
C MET A 1 -1.74 -36.76 -41.25
N VAL A 2 -2.24 -36.96 -40.03
CA VAL A 2 -1.95 -36.17 -38.85
C VAL A 2 -1.30 -37.11 -37.81
N ASP A 3 -0.16 -36.65 -37.30
CA ASP A 3 0.74 -37.40 -36.43
C ASP A 3 0.08 -37.93 -35.15
N ALA A 4 0.10 -39.25 -35.02
CA ALA A 4 -0.37 -40.01 -33.87
C ALA A 4 0.73 -40.32 -32.83
N ASP A 5 1.81 -39.51 -32.77
CA ASP A 5 3.02 -39.85 -31.98
C ASP A 5 3.25 -38.98 -30.72
N ARG A 6 2.21 -38.21 -30.23
CA ARG A 6 2.39 -37.36 -29.05
C ARG A 6 1.72 -37.87 -27.77
N GLU A 7 0.91 -38.88 -27.81
CA GLU A 7 0.25 -39.45 -26.61
C GLU A 7 0.99 -40.63 -25.95
N GLY A 8 2.03 -41.16 -26.57
CA GLY A 8 2.76 -42.34 -26.05
C GLY A 8 3.79 -42.07 -24.97
N ARG A 9 4.14 -40.85 -24.62
CA ARG A 9 5.23 -40.53 -23.66
C ARG A 9 4.83 -40.20 -22.25
N TYR A 10 3.56 -40.01 -21.95
CA TYR A 10 3.09 -39.69 -20.59
C TYR A 10 2.66 -40.92 -19.79
N ASN A 11 2.45 -42.07 -20.41
CA ASN A 11 2.00 -43.29 -19.73
C ASN A 11 3.11 -44.25 -19.25
N ALA A 12 4.40 -43.92 -19.48
CA ALA A 12 5.51 -44.83 -19.11
C ALA A 12 6.14 -44.53 -17.73
N LEU A 13 5.78 -43.45 -17.06
CA LEU A 13 6.36 -43.07 -15.76
C LEU A 13 5.46 -43.33 -14.53
N THR A 14 4.24 -43.77 -14.73
CA THR A 14 3.28 -43.99 -13.62
C THR A 14 3.18 -45.42 -13.12
N THR A 15 3.83 -46.41 -13.81
CA THR A 15 3.65 -47.82 -13.45
C THR A 15 4.85 -48.47 -12.75
N LYS A 16 5.96 -47.75 -12.51
CA LYS A 16 7.15 -48.34 -11.88
C LYS A 16 7.48 -47.92 -10.46
N GLN A 17 6.65 -47.08 -9.82
CA GLN A 17 6.87 -46.68 -8.43
C GLN A 17 5.79 -47.13 -7.43
N ALA A 18 4.89 -48.04 -7.83
CA ALA A 18 3.79 -48.49 -6.97
C ALA A 18 4.12 -49.71 -6.09
N HIS A 19 5.36 -50.16 -6.02
CA HIS A 19 5.67 -51.44 -5.35
C HIS A 19 6.58 -51.37 -4.12
N VAL A 20 6.85 -50.24 -3.52
CA VAL A 20 7.73 -50.18 -2.31
C VAL A 20 7.15 -49.23 -1.24
N LEU A 21 5.89 -49.26 -0.95
CA LEU A 21 5.36 -48.56 0.25
C LEU A 21 4.48 -49.54 1.04
N ASN A 22 5.12 -50.17 2.03
CA ASN A 22 4.42 -50.99 3.02
C ASN A 22 3.48 -50.08 3.87
N PRO A 23 2.14 -50.17 3.78
CA PRO A 23 1.22 -49.24 4.38
C PRO A 23 1.18 -49.25 5.93
N SER A 24 1.84 -50.23 6.55
CA SER A 24 1.77 -50.41 8.02
C SER A 24 2.81 -49.58 8.81
N ARG A 25 3.72 -48.84 8.13
CA ARG A 25 4.80 -48.10 8.80
C ARG A 25 4.65 -46.58 8.83
N TRP A 26 3.59 -46.01 8.24
CA TRP A 26 3.38 -44.58 8.09
C TRP A 26 2.18 -44.01 8.83
N LEU A 27 1.50 -44.82 9.64
CA LEU A 27 0.31 -44.40 10.38
C LEU A 27 0.51 -43.37 11.52
N PRO A 28 1.74 -43.05 12.04
CA PRO A 28 1.81 -42.00 13.03
C PRO A 28 2.13 -40.60 12.44
N LEU A 29 2.37 -40.43 11.12
CA LEU A 29 2.70 -39.13 10.53
C LEU A 29 1.54 -38.48 9.75
N LEU A 30 0.43 -39.17 9.58
CA LEU A 30 -0.80 -38.64 8.95
C LEU A 30 -1.67 -37.80 9.93
N GLY A 31 -1.19 -37.56 11.14
CA GLY A 31 -1.87 -36.74 12.16
C GLY A 31 -1.53 -35.23 12.11
N LEU A 32 -0.64 -34.79 11.23
CA LEU A 32 -0.38 -33.38 10.99
C LEU A 32 -0.81 -32.94 9.57
N LEU A 33 -1.99 -33.31 9.15
CA LEU A 33 -2.74 -32.45 8.25
C LEU A 33 -2.99 -31.18 9.06
N LEU A 34 -2.19 -30.13 8.81
CA LEU A 34 -2.51 -28.76 9.15
C LEU A 34 -3.90 -28.53 8.59
N ILE A 35 -4.91 -28.71 9.42
CA ILE A 35 -6.27 -28.25 9.12
C ILE A 35 -6.11 -26.73 9.17
N ALA A 36 -5.83 -26.12 8.00
CA ALA A 36 -5.92 -24.67 7.87
C ALA A 36 -7.27 -24.29 8.47
N SER A 37 -7.29 -23.39 9.42
CA SER A 37 -8.55 -22.93 9.99
C SER A 37 -9.40 -22.39 8.83
N PRO A 38 -10.73 -22.54 8.88
CA PRO A 38 -11.58 -22.00 7.81
C PRO A 38 -11.30 -20.53 7.52
N ALA A 39 -10.89 -19.75 8.52
CA ALA A 39 -10.46 -18.37 8.37
C ALA A 39 -9.18 -18.18 7.52
N GLN A 40 -8.27 -19.16 7.54
CA GLN A 40 -7.04 -19.11 6.71
C GLN A 40 -7.34 -19.53 5.27
N ALA A 41 -8.27 -20.46 5.06
CA ALA A 41 -8.71 -20.84 3.72
C ALA A 41 -9.43 -19.66 3.01
N GLU A 42 -10.33 -18.97 3.72
CA GLU A 42 -11.05 -17.81 3.19
C GLU A 42 -10.09 -16.65 2.80
N SER A 43 -9.03 -16.41 3.58
CA SER A 43 -8.06 -15.36 3.26
C SER A 43 -7.18 -15.70 2.04
N MET A 44 -6.95 -17.00 1.78
CA MET A 44 -6.21 -17.43 0.59
C MET A 44 -7.05 -17.25 -0.68
N ASP A 45 -8.36 -17.55 -0.62
CA ASP A 45 -9.27 -17.32 -1.75
C ASP A 45 -9.39 -15.83 -2.06
N ASP A 46 -9.48 -14.97 -1.04
CA ASP A 46 -9.51 -13.51 -1.19
C ASP A 46 -8.18 -12.98 -1.79
N LEU A 47 -7.04 -13.55 -1.40
CA LEU A 47 -5.75 -13.18 -1.95
C LEU A 47 -5.64 -13.56 -3.44
N ILE A 48 -6.07 -14.75 -3.80
CA ILE A 48 -6.11 -15.18 -5.20
C ILE A 48 -7.04 -14.27 -6.00
N LYS A 49 -8.21 -13.98 -5.48
CA LYS A 49 -9.22 -13.12 -6.11
C LYS A 49 -8.67 -11.72 -6.40
N VAL A 50 -8.03 -11.05 -5.43
CA VAL A 50 -7.50 -9.70 -5.64
C VAL A 50 -6.39 -9.68 -6.68
N LEU A 51 -5.54 -10.71 -6.71
CA LEU A 51 -4.43 -10.78 -7.66
C LEU A 51 -4.85 -11.17 -9.09
N GLN A 52 -5.98 -11.85 -9.25
CA GLN A 52 -6.47 -12.30 -10.56
C GLN A 52 -7.51 -11.35 -11.15
N ASP A 53 -8.47 -10.93 -10.35
CA ASP A 53 -9.65 -10.22 -10.84
C ASP A 53 -9.63 -8.72 -10.51
N GLY A 54 -8.82 -8.31 -9.51
CA GLY A 54 -8.82 -6.94 -8.99
C GLY A 54 -10.09 -6.56 -8.21
N ASP A 55 -11.11 -7.41 -8.16
CA ASP A 55 -12.35 -7.18 -7.40
C ASP A 55 -12.29 -7.89 -6.05
N CYS A 56 -12.06 -7.12 -5.00
CA CYS A 56 -11.89 -7.66 -3.66
C CYS A 56 -12.62 -6.84 -2.59
N ARG A 57 -13.84 -6.44 -2.89
CA ARG A 57 -14.69 -5.73 -1.94
C ARG A 57 -14.95 -6.58 -0.70
N ASN A 58 -14.76 -5.98 0.51
CA ASN A 58 -14.87 -6.63 1.82
C ASN A 58 -13.91 -7.82 2.06
N CYS A 59 -12.89 -8.01 1.21
CA CYS A 59 -11.94 -9.10 1.34
C CYS A 59 -11.15 -9.05 2.65
N ARG A 60 -10.74 -10.24 3.10
CA ARG A 60 -9.90 -10.44 4.29
C ARG A 60 -8.45 -10.62 3.87
N LEU A 61 -7.74 -9.51 3.78
CA LEU A 61 -6.34 -9.45 3.36
C LEU A 61 -5.42 -9.00 4.51
N ALA A 62 -5.89 -9.16 5.76
CA ALA A 62 -5.06 -8.84 6.92
C ALA A 62 -3.80 -9.72 6.91
N ASP A 63 -2.65 -9.11 7.21
CA ASP A 63 -1.33 -9.74 7.22
C ASP A 63 -0.88 -10.29 5.84
N ALA A 64 -1.59 -9.99 4.74
CA ALA A 64 -1.22 -10.45 3.41
C ALA A 64 0.09 -9.82 2.92
N ASP A 65 0.90 -10.60 2.20
CA ASP A 65 2.07 -10.09 1.48
C ASP A 65 1.69 -9.79 0.02
N LEU A 66 1.61 -8.51 -0.30
CA LEU A 66 1.23 -7.94 -1.59
C LEU A 66 2.30 -6.98 -2.13
N VAL A 67 3.57 -7.20 -1.73
CA VAL A 67 4.71 -6.40 -2.22
C VAL A 67 4.78 -6.48 -3.74
N HIS A 68 4.93 -5.31 -4.38
CA HIS A 68 4.96 -5.15 -5.83
C HIS A 68 3.68 -5.62 -6.57
N ALA A 69 2.58 -5.94 -5.87
CA ALA A 69 1.35 -6.37 -6.52
C ALA A 69 0.81 -5.31 -7.49
N ASP A 70 0.32 -5.74 -8.64
CA ASP A 70 -0.43 -4.89 -9.57
C ASP A 70 -1.90 -4.90 -9.18
N LEU A 71 -2.33 -3.82 -8.53
CA LEU A 71 -3.69 -3.61 -8.01
C LEU A 71 -4.29 -2.32 -8.60
N ARG A 72 -3.86 -1.95 -9.81
CA ARG A 72 -4.39 -0.77 -10.51
C ARG A 72 -5.87 -0.94 -10.79
N ASP A 73 -6.63 0.12 -10.53
CA ASP A 73 -8.08 0.16 -10.67
C ASP A 73 -8.84 -0.91 -9.85
N ALA A 74 -8.18 -1.57 -8.87
CA ALA A 74 -8.79 -2.61 -8.05
C ALA A 74 -9.92 -2.07 -7.18
N ASP A 75 -11.00 -2.84 -7.03
CA ASP A 75 -12.08 -2.56 -6.07
C ASP A 75 -11.75 -3.20 -4.71
N LEU A 76 -11.16 -2.40 -3.83
CA LEU A 76 -10.75 -2.78 -2.47
C LEU A 76 -11.64 -2.13 -1.40
N ARG A 77 -12.86 -1.73 -1.78
CA ARG A 77 -13.79 -1.08 -0.83
C ARG A 77 -14.08 -1.99 0.36
N ASP A 78 -14.02 -1.38 1.54
CA ASP A 78 -14.29 -2.05 2.81
C ASP A 78 -13.34 -3.26 3.08
N ALA A 79 -12.25 -3.41 2.33
CA ALA A 79 -11.30 -4.50 2.51
C ALA A 79 -10.56 -4.40 3.84
N ARG A 80 -10.24 -5.54 4.43
CA ARG A 80 -9.48 -5.65 5.68
C ARG A 80 -8.03 -5.90 5.34
N LEU A 81 -7.23 -4.84 5.33
CA LEU A 81 -5.81 -4.83 4.95
C LEU A 81 -4.88 -4.58 6.15
N GLN A 82 -5.38 -4.74 7.38
CA GLN A 82 -4.58 -4.47 8.57
C GLN A 82 -3.29 -5.27 8.55
N ARG A 83 -2.16 -4.61 8.78
CA ARG A 83 -0.81 -5.19 8.80
C ARG A 83 -0.39 -5.86 7.49
N ALA A 84 -1.12 -5.66 6.40
CA ALA A 84 -0.70 -6.14 5.09
C ALA A 84 0.58 -5.42 4.63
N ASN A 85 1.36 -6.07 3.80
CA ASN A 85 2.53 -5.50 3.17
C ASN A 85 2.25 -5.20 1.70
N LEU A 86 2.00 -3.93 1.40
CA LEU A 86 1.76 -3.37 0.05
C LEU A 86 2.96 -2.51 -0.40
N GLY A 87 4.15 -2.80 0.10
CA GLY A 87 5.36 -2.06 -0.28
C GLY A 87 5.57 -2.08 -1.80
N GLU A 88 5.79 -0.90 -2.39
CA GLU A 88 5.99 -0.72 -3.84
C GLU A 88 4.86 -1.29 -4.73
N ALA A 89 3.67 -1.57 -4.18
CA ALA A 89 2.51 -2.00 -4.94
C ALA A 89 1.99 -0.88 -5.86
N GLN A 90 1.38 -1.27 -6.98
CA GLN A 90 0.72 -0.37 -7.91
C GLN A 90 -0.78 -0.33 -7.59
N LEU A 91 -1.24 0.78 -7.02
CA LEU A 91 -2.63 1.02 -6.60
C LEU A 91 -3.24 2.22 -7.33
N ASP A 92 -2.69 2.59 -8.50
CA ASP A 92 -3.17 3.73 -9.27
C ASP A 92 -4.64 3.53 -9.62
N GLY A 93 -5.48 4.53 -9.29
CA GLY A 93 -6.92 4.46 -9.55
C GLY A 93 -7.72 3.50 -8.66
N ALA A 94 -7.08 2.76 -7.76
CA ALA A 94 -7.77 1.79 -6.89
C ALA A 94 -8.82 2.46 -6.00
N ASP A 95 -9.92 1.77 -5.75
CA ASP A 95 -10.99 2.20 -4.84
C ASP A 95 -10.80 1.52 -3.47
N LEU A 96 -10.24 2.28 -2.53
CA LEU A 96 -9.94 1.87 -1.15
C LEU A 96 -10.92 2.48 -0.14
N ARG A 97 -12.08 2.98 -0.57
CA ARG A 97 -13.05 3.61 0.33
C ARG A 97 -13.47 2.66 1.45
N GLY A 98 -13.44 3.17 2.68
CA GLY A 98 -13.81 2.40 3.86
C GLY A 98 -12.84 1.26 4.21
N ALA A 99 -11.76 1.06 3.44
CA ALA A 99 -10.80 0.00 3.72
C ALA A 99 -10.07 0.24 5.05
N ASN A 100 -9.78 -0.83 5.78
CA ASN A 100 -8.97 -0.75 6.98
C ASN A 100 -7.51 -1.06 6.65
N LEU A 101 -6.71 0.00 6.61
CA LEU A 101 -5.28 -0.01 6.32
C LEU A 101 -4.42 0.16 7.59
N SER A 102 -4.99 -0.03 8.79
CA SER A 102 -4.25 0.16 10.04
C SER A 102 -2.97 -0.67 10.06
N PHE A 103 -1.84 -0.02 10.35
CA PHE A 103 -0.51 -0.63 10.40
C PHE A 103 -0.04 -1.29 9.09
N THR A 104 -0.68 -0.99 7.97
CA THR A 104 -0.30 -1.48 6.64
C THR A 104 0.96 -0.78 6.16
N SER A 105 1.87 -1.52 5.52
CA SER A 105 2.99 -0.93 4.79
C SER A 105 2.57 -0.60 3.36
N LEU A 106 2.60 0.69 3.02
CA LEU A 106 2.42 1.23 1.66
C LEU A 106 3.69 1.98 1.22
N ARG A 107 4.82 1.62 1.80
CA ARG A 107 6.07 2.30 1.53
C ARG A 107 6.45 2.20 0.05
N GLY A 108 6.69 3.35 -0.59
CA GLY A 108 7.04 3.42 -2.01
C GLY A 108 5.91 3.02 -2.96
N ALA A 109 4.70 2.75 -2.47
CA ALA A 109 3.56 2.39 -3.31
C ALA A 109 3.10 3.55 -4.20
N SER A 110 2.57 3.23 -5.37
CA SER A 110 1.89 4.18 -6.23
C SER A 110 0.39 4.15 -5.96
N LEU A 111 -0.16 5.29 -5.50
CA LEU A 111 -1.57 5.49 -5.15
C LEU A 111 -2.18 6.64 -5.99
N ARG A 112 -1.66 6.86 -7.19
CA ARG A 112 -2.06 7.98 -8.04
C ARG A 112 -3.52 7.88 -8.42
N GLY A 113 -4.30 8.92 -8.09
CA GLY A 113 -5.73 8.94 -8.35
C GLY A 113 -6.56 7.93 -7.55
N ALA A 114 -5.96 7.18 -6.63
CA ALA A 114 -6.68 6.25 -5.77
C ALA A 114 -7.69 6.96 -4.86
N ASN A 115 -8.78 6.28 -4.53
CA ASN A 115 -9.78 6.80 -3.60
C ASN A 115 -9.67 6.13 -2.23
N LEU A 116 -9.19 6.88 -1.23
CA LEU A 116 -9.04 6.45 0.16
C LEU A 116 -10.05 7.18 1.09
N GLU A 117 -11.14 7.75 0.56
CA GLU A 117 -12.15 8.38 1.40
C GLU A 117 -12.70 7.36 2.41
N ASP A 118 -12.86 7.79 3.66
CA ASP A 118 -13.35 6.98 4.78
C ASP A 118 -12.49 5.74 5.14
N SER A 119 -11.30 5.61 4.55
CA SER A 119 -10.37 4.55 4.95
C SER A 119 -9.70 4.84 6.31
N VAL A 120 -9.31 3.78 7.02
CA VAL A 120 -8.61 3.88 8.31
C VAL A 120 -7.11 3.74 8.07
N LEU A 121 -6.37 4.83 8.32
CA LEU A 121 -4.92 4.94 8.07
C LEU A 121 -4.07 4.98 9.35
N HIS A 122 -4.62 4.54 10.48
CA HIS A 122 -3.89 4.56 11.76
C HIS A 122 -2.60 3.73 11.68
N GLY A 123 -1.46 4.37 11.94
CA GLY A 123 -0.14 3.72 11.91
C GLY A 123 0.30 3.19 10.53
N THR A 124 -0.38 3.58 9.45
CA THR A 124 -0.04 3.20 8.08
C THR A 124 1.30 3.82 7.67
N ASP A 125 2.18 3.04 7.06
CA ASP A 125 3.46 3.51 6.53
C ASP A 125 3.33 3.89 5.05
N LEU A 126 3.20 5.19 4.78
CA LEU A 126 3.11 5.80 3.45
C LEU A 126 4.44 6.44 3.01
N ARG A 127 5.54 6.17 3.70
CA ARG A 127 6.83 6.80 3.36
C ARG A 127 7.21 6.51 1.92
N ASP A 128 7.66 7.57 1.25
CA ASP A 128 8.10 7.52 -0.15
C ASP A 128 6.99 7.13 -1.16
N ALA A 129 5.71 7.05 -0.76
CA ALA A 129 4.57 6.75 -1.63
C ALA A 129 4.19 7.94 -2.52
N ASP A 130 3.49 7.69 -3.63
CA ASP A 130 2.93 8.71 -4.52
C ASP A 130 1.40 8.78 -4.38
N LEU A 131 0.92 9.87 -3.76
CA LEU A 131 -0.50 10.18 -3.56
C LEU A 131 -1.03 11.22 -4.57
N SER A 132 -0.35 11.42 -5.69
CA SER A 132 -0.73 12.43 -6.69
C SER A 132 -2.16 12.20 -7.20
N GLY A 133 -3.04 13.16 -6.92
CA GLY A 133 -4.46 13.08 -7.29
C GLY A 133 -5.29 12.09 -6.47
N ALA A 134 -4.73 11.47 -5.45
CA ALA A 134 -5.48 10.62 -4.53
C ALA A 134 -6.51 11.43 -3.73
N ARG A 135 -7.62 10.80 -3.37
CA ARG A 135 -8.70 11.39 -2.58
C ARG A 135 -8.67 10.80 -1.18
N LEU A 136 -8.59 11.66 -0.18
CA LEU A 136 -8.56 11.30 1.23
C LEU A 136 -9.60 12.13 1.99
N SER A 137 -10.09 11.58 3.08
CA SER A 137 -10.89 12.35 4.03
C SER A 137 -10.03 13.42 4.73
N PRO A 138 -10.60 14.53 5.18
CA PRO A 138 -9.87 15.52 5.96
C PRO A 138 -9.16 14.91 7.16
N ASN A 139 -7.90 15.30 7.39
CA ASN A 139 -7.05 14.83 8.48
C ASN A 139 -6.76 13.30 8.49
N ALA A 140 -7.03 12.60 7.40
CA ALA A 140 -6.85 11.15 7.31
C ALA A 140 -5.41 10.67 7.61
N LEU A 141 -4.41 11.52 7.38
CA LEU A 141 -3.00 11.20 7.54
C LEU A 141 -2.41 11.61 8.91
N GLU A 142 -3.22 12.08 9.87
CA GLU A 142 -2.69 12.56 11.16
C GLU A 142 -1.92 11.48 11.94
N GLU A 143 -2.36 10.23 11.83
CA GLU A 143 -1.76 9.09 12.53
C GLU A 143 -0.96 8.16 11.59
N ALA A 144 -0.73 8.58 10.35
CA ALA A 144 0.07 7.84 9.36
C ALA A 144 1.52 8.36 9.30
N HIS A 145 2.42 7.51 8.81
CA HIS A 145 3.81 7.88 8.53
C HIS A 145 3.96 8.22 7.04
N TRP A 146 4.10 9.50 6.69
CA TRP A 146 4.09 9.99 5.31
C TRP A 146 5.35 10.79 4.90
N SER A 147 6.47 10.59 5.58
CA SER A 147 7.73 11.26 5.20
C SER A 147 8.19 10.84 3.80
N GLY A 148 8.53 11.81 2.95
CA GLY A 148 8.94 11.52 1.57
C GLY A 148 7.78 11.28 0.59
N THR A 149 6.54 11.21 1.06
CA THR A 149 5.35 11.06 0.22
C THR A 149 5.21 12.25 -0.73
N THR A 150 4.88 11.97 -1.98
CA THR A 150 4.59 12.99 -3.00
C THR A 150 3.08 13.14 -3.24
N GLY A 151 2.64 14.28 -3.77
CA GLY A 151 1.24 14.53 -4.12
C GLY A 151 0.28 14.60 -2.93
N LEU A 152 0.76 14.93 -1.73
CA LEU A 152 -0.06 15.04 -0.52
C LEU A 152 -1.21 16.07 -0.71
N PRO A 153 -2.49 15.67 -0.49
CA PRO A 153 -3.59 16.62 -0.42
C PRO A 153 -3.46 17.47 0.86
N ALA A 154 -3.66 18.79 0.73
CA ALA A 154 -3.51 19.70 1.86
C ALA A 154 -4.51 19.41 2.99
N GLU A 155 -5.73 19.04 2.62
CA GLU A 155 -6.84 18.74 3.53
C GLU A 155 -6.65 17.44 4.34
N ALA A 156 -5.76 16.55 3.91
CA ALA A 156 -5.51 15.28 4.57
C ALA A 156 -4.66 15.41 5.85
N GLN A 157 -4.09 16.58 6.11
CA GLN A 157 -3.28 16.89 7.28
C GLN A 157 -3.68 18.22 7.91
N SER A 158 -3.48 18.34 9.23
CA SER A 158 -3.65 19.64 9.89
C SER A 158 -2.54 20.62 9.48
N HIS A 159 -2.84 21.94 9.56
CA HIS A 159 -1.83 22.99 9.36
C HIS A 159 -0.59 22.76 10.21
N ALA A 160 -0.76 22.44 11.49
CA ALA A 160 0.36 22.24 12.41
C ALA A 160 1.23 21.03 12.02
N ALA A 161 0.62 19.93 11.60
CA ALA A 161 1.34 18.73 11.14
C ALA A 161 2.19 19.03 9.89
N LEU A 162 1.62 19.73 8.91
CA LEU A 162 2.31 20.14 7.69
C LEU A 162 3.45 21.13 7.97
N HIS A 163 3.22 22.11 8.85
CA HIS A 163 4.25 23.08 9.25
C HIS A 163 5.43 22.37 9.92
N ASN A 164 5.17 21.52 10.93
CA ASN A 164 6.21 20.79 11.65
C ASN A 164 6.98 19.83 10.76
N ALA A 165 6.32 19.16 9.83
CA ALA A 165 6.98 18.32 8.85
C ALA A 165 7.87 19.14 7.89
N GLY A 166 7.45 20.35 7.53
CA GLY A 166 8.25 21.30 6.77
C GLY A 166 9.54 21.71 7.52
N VAL A 167 9.43 21.98 8.83
CA VAL A 167 10.58 22.28 9.70
C VAL A 167 11.54 21.08 9.73
N ALA A 168 11.05 19.88 9.98
CA ALA A 168 11.88 18.67 10.01
C ALA A 168 12.56 18.38 8.66
N ALA A 169 11.89 18.68 7.55
CA ALA A 169 12.50 18.58 6.21
C ALA A 169 13.63 19.61 6.03
N ALA A 170 13.43 20.85 6.49
CA ALA A 170 14.43 21.92 6.42
C ALA A 170 15.67 21.59 7.29
N GLU A 171 15.49 21.07 8.50
CA GLU A 171 16.57 20.61 9.38
C GLU A 171 17.41 19.50 8.74
N GLY A 172 16.80 18.67 7.88
CA GLY A 172 17.47 17.62 7.10
C GLY A 172 17.98 18.10 5.72
N ASP A 173 18.12 19.41 5.47
CA ASP A 173 18.53 20.01 4.20
C ASP A 173 17.66 19.65 2.98
N ARG A 174 16.46 19.08 3.20
CA ARG A 174 15.50 18.74 2.15
C ARG A 174 14.63 19.96 1.78
N TRP A 175 15.27 21.01 1.33
CA TRP A 175 14.64 22.32 1.12
C TRP A 175 13.48 22.33 0.13
N LYS A 176 13.53 21.48 -0.91
CA LYS A 176 12.41 21.34 -1.86
C LYS A 176 11.18 20.78 -1.17
N GLN A 177 11.34 19.71 -0.38
CA GLN A 177 10.25 19.12 0.40
C GLN A 177 9.72 20.11 1.45
N ALA A 178 10.61 20.85 2.12
CA ALA A 178 10.21 21.87 3.09
C ALA A 178 9.35 22.96 2.42
N GLU A 179 9.74 23.45 1.24
CA GLU A 179 8.95 24.46 0.50
C GLU A 179 7.54 23.94 0.17
N GLU A 180 7.45 22.69 -0.29
CA GLU A 180 6.17 22.05 -0.62
C GLU A 180 5.26 21.92 0.60
N LEU A 181 5.79 21.42 1.73
CA LEU A 181 5.07 21.25 2.99
C LEU A 181 4.59 22.58 3.59
N PHE A 182 5.42 23.60 3.61
CA PHE A 182 4.98 24.93 4.03
C PHE A 182 3.94 25.51 3.07
N GLY A 183 4.02 25.22 1.78
CA GLY A 183 2.99 25.58 0.81
C GLY A 183 1.64 24.89 1.08
N LEU A 184 1.65 23.63 1.50
CA LEU A 184 0.45 22.91 1.95
C LEU A 184 -0.12 23.51 3.24
N ALA A 185 0.73 23.78 4.24
CA ALA A 185 0.34 24.42 5.48
C ALA A 185 -0.35 25.77 5.24
N ILE A 186 0.19 26.61 4.35
CA ILE A 186 -0.40 27.90 3.96
C ILE A 186 -1.76 27.71 3.28
N ARG A 187 -1.98 26.67 2.51
CA ARG A 187 -3.29 26.39 1.91
C ARG A 187 -4.35 26.07 2.96
N ASN A 188 -3.97 25.34 4.01
CA ASN A 188 -4.87 25.04 5.13
C ASN A 188 -5.15 26.26 6.00
N GLN A 189 -4.15 27.10 6.22
CA GLN A 189 -4.26 28.31 7.04
C GLN A 189 -3.51 29.48 6.37
N PRO A 190 -4.17 30.22 5.47
CA PRO A 190 -3.53 31.27 4.68
C PRO A 190 -3.00 32.46 5.49
N ASP A 191 -3.49 32.68 6.69
CA ASP A 191 -3.11 33.76 7.61
C ASP A 191 -1.95 33.42 8.54
N SER A 192 -1.41 32.19 8.46
CA SER A 192 -0.23 31.77 9.23
C SER A 192 1.05 32.47 8.77
N ALA A 193 1.42 33.54 9.47
CA ALA A 193 2.67 34.27 9.19
C ALA A 193 3.91 33.35 9.30
N GLU A 194 3.89 32.43 10.25
CA GLU A 194 5.01 31.48 10.48
C GLU A 194 5.29 30.62 9.24
N SER A 195 4.24 30.06 8.65
CA SER A 195 4.39 29.21 7.46
C SER A 195 4.84 30.01 6.23
N TRP A 196 4.40 31.25 6.09
CA TRP A 196 4.89 32.13 5.01
C TRP A 196 6.37 32.44 5.15
N VAL A 197 6.83 32.79 6.36
CA VAL A 197 8.26 33.07 6.64
C VAL A 197 9.10 31.82 6.39
N ALA A 198 8.66 30.66 6.91
CA ALA A 198 9.36 29.40 6.75
C ALA A 198 9.50 28.98 5.27
N ARG A 199 8.43 29.19 4.47
CA ARG A 199 8.48 28.95 3.02
C ARG A 199 9.42 29.91 2.32
N GLY A 200 9.48 31.17 2.74
CA GLY A 200 10.42 32.16 2.22
C GLY A 200 11.87 31.72 2.43
N ILE A 201 12.21 31.26 3.63
CA ILE A 201 13.54 30.72 3.97
C ILE A 201 13.87 29.51 3.08
N ALA A 202 12.95 28.55 2.95
CA ALA A 202 13.16 27.37 2.11
C ALA A 202 13.47 27.76 0.65
N ARG A 203 12.74 28.73 0.10
CA ARG A 203 12.98 29.26 -1.26
C ARG A 203 14.32 29.96 -1.40
N GLU A 204 14.75 30.71 -0.39
CA GLU A 204 16.05 31.33 -0.38
C GLU A 204 17.18 30.29 -0.43
N GLN A 205 17.08 29.24 0.38
CA GLN A 205 18.04 28.12 0.37
C GLN A 205 18.08 27.40 -0.98
N LEU A 206 16.95 27.30 -1.67
CA LEU A 206 16.88 26.78 -3.05
C LEU A 206 17.43 27.74 -4.11
N GLY A 207 17.96 28.92 -3.71
CA GLY A 207 18.43 29.92 -4.64
C GLY A 207 17.31 30.70 -5.36
N LYS A 208 16.07 30.58 -4.90
CA LYS A 208 14.89 31.27 -5.46
C LYS A 208 14.59 32.56 -4.72
N ARG A 209 15.63 33.36 -4.42
CA ARG A 209 15.51 34.61 -3.62
C ARG A 209 14.44 35.56 -4.14
N GLN A 210 14.25 35.64 -5.46
CA GLN A 210 13.26 36.54 -6.08
C GLN A 210 11.82 36.13 -5.77
N LEU A 211 11.58 34.89 -5.32
CA LEU A 211 10.28 34.34 -4.98
C LEU A 211 10.05 34.25 -3.45
N ALA A 212 11.02 34.70 -2.67
CA ALA A 212 10.97 34.63 -1.21
C ALA A 212 10.09 35.73 -0.58
N ILE A 213 9.76 36.79 -1.35
CA ILE A 213 8.95 37.96 -0.93
C ILE A 213 7.52 37.83 -1.41
#